data_8fc525534979c843b6b9278676b5463a
#
_entry.id   8fc525534979c843b6b9278676b5463a
#
_cell.length_a   1.000
_cell.length_b   1.000
_cell.length_c   1.000
_cell.angle_alpha   90.00
_cell.angle_beta   90.00
_cell.angle_gamma   90.00
#
_symmetry.space_group_name_H-M   'P 1'
#
loop_
_entity.id
_entity.type
_entity.pdbx_description
1 polymer ?
#
loop_
_entity_poly.entity_id
_entity_poly.type
_entity_poly.pdbx_seq_one_letter_code
_entity_poly.pdbx_strand_id
1 'polypeptide(L)'
;MPKALSEQDEEAFRERICQAAARLFVEEGPAAVSMRRIAAELGCGTMTPYRYFASKEQIVTAVRTRGMHRFSEALERALDTPGDGRTRSRAVRDAYIDFARRETATYRLMFEYPEPRREDPAYREAHARMWRTVAAHVEVLVAEGAVEADPALLGHQIWAALHGAVMLEIAGLLPNGFDAASLHTRTAGTLFEAARPGRGQA
;
A
#
# COMPACT_ATOMS: atom_id res chain seq x y z
N MET A 1 -21.00 36.17 9.44
CA MET A 1 -19.61 35.73 9.42
C MET A 1 -19.56 34.26 9.05
N PRO A 2 -18.76 33.81 8.10
CA PRO A 2 -18.61 32.37 7.85
C PRO A 2 -18.07 31.70 9.13
N LYS A 3 -18.72 30.61 9.55
CA LYS A 3 -18.31 29.79 10.69
C LYS A 3 -16.89 29.27 10.41
N ALA A 4 -15.97 29.45 11.34
CA ALA A 4 -14.66 28.82 11.23
C ALA A 4 -14.85 27.30 11.09
N LEU A 5 -14.20 26.69 10.11
CA LEU A 5 -14.23 25.23 9.93
C LEU A 5 -13.64 24.58 11.18
N SER A 6 -14.26 23.49 11.63
CA SER A 6 -13.65 22.69 12.70
C SER A 6 -12.40 21.97 12.16
N GLU A 7 -11.48 21.54 13.04
CA GLU A 7 -10.33 20.72 12.65
C GLU A 7 -10.78 19.44 11.91
N GLN A 8 -11.94 18.88 12.31
CA GLN A 8 -12.53 17.72 11.64
C GLN A 8 -12.99 18.04 10.22
N ASP A 9 -13.61 19.21 9.99
CA ASP A 9 -14.04 19.65 8.66
C ASP A 9 -12.82 19.90 7.75
N GLU A 10 -11.76 20.48 8.32
CA GLU A 10 -10.50 20.69 7.58
C GLU A 10 -9.85 19.38 7.17
N GLU A 11 -9.75 18.41 8.07
CA GLU A 11 -9.17 17.10 7.77
C GLU A 11 -10.04 16.31 6.78
N ALA A 12 -11.36 16.35 6.92
CA ALA A 12 -12.28 15.74 5.96
C ALA A 12 -12.12 16.34 4.56
N PHE A 13 -11.88 17.65 4.45
CA PHE A 13 -11.66 18.27 3.16
C PHE A 13 -10.26 17.95 2.59
N ARG A 14 -9.23 17.86 3.42
CA ARG A 14 -7.90 17.37 3.02
C ARG A 14 -7.98 15.96 2.45
N GLU A 15 -8.74 15.08 3.09
CA GLU A 15 -8.97 13.71 2.60
C GLU A 15 -9.66 13.72 1.22
N ARG A 16 -10.70 14.55 1.02
CA ARG A 16 -11.36 14.69 -0.28
C ARG A 16 -10.40 15.17 -1.36
N ILE A 17 -9.51 16.13 -1.06
CA ILE A 17 -8.46 16.58 -1.98
C ILE A 17 -7.54 15.41 -2.34
N CYS A 18 -7.08 14.64 -1.37
CA CYS A 18 -6.20 13.50 -1.58
C CYS A 18 -6.86 12.42 -2.45
N GLN A 19 -8.12 12.10 -2.20
CA GLN A 19 -8.87 11.09 -2.98
C GLN A 19 -9.09 11.53 -4.44
N ALA A 20 -9.48 12.79 -4.67
CA ALA A 20 -9.62 13.34 -6.00
C ALA A 20 -8.26 13.34 -6.74
N ALA A 21 -7.22 13.80 -6.07
CA ALA A 21 -5.86 13.84 -6.63
C ALA A 21 -5.34 12.44 -6.98
N ALA A 22 -5.56 11.45 -6.11
CA ALA A 22 -5.13 10.06 -6.36
C ALA A 22 -5.72 9.51 -7.66
N ARG A 23 -7.03 9.73 -7.90
CA ARG A 23 -7.68 9.31 -9.16
C ARG A 23 -7.09 10.04 -10.35
N LEU A 24 -7.01 11.37 -10.30
CA LEU A 24 -6.47 12.18 -11.40
C LEU A 24 -5.02 11.81 -11.74
N PHE A 25 -4.18 11.55 -10.74
CA PHE A 25 -2.78 11.16 -10.96
C PHE A 25 -2.66 9.83 -11.70
N VAL A 26 -3.58 8.91 -11.49
CA VAL A 26 -3.61 7.61 -12.20
C VAL A 26 -4.18 7.76 -13.60
N GLU A 27 -5.24 8.55 -13.77
CA GLU A 27 -5.94 8.72 -15.05
C GLU A 27 -5.17 9.59 -16.03
N GLU A 28 -4.63 10.72 -15.55
CA GLU A 28 -4.01 11.76 -16.39
C GLU A 28 -2.48 11.80 -16.26
N GLY A 29 -1.92 11.10 -15.27
CA GLY A 29 -0.52 11.18 -14.87
C GLY A 29 -0.20 12.41 -13.99
N PRO A 30 0.75 12.31 -13.05
CA PRO A 30 1.07 13.40 -12.12
C PRO A 30 1.58 14.68 -12.82
N ALA A 31 2.21 14.56 -13.99
CA ALA A 31 2.71 15.70 -14.74
C ALA A 31 1.58 16.57 -15.29
N ALA A 32 0.50 15.96 -15.77
CA ALA A 32 -0.65 16.66 -16.37
C ALA A 32 -1.57 17.31 -15.32
N VAL A 33 -1.64 16.74 -14.10
CA VAL A 33 -2.54 17.23 -13.06
C VAL A 33 -1.99 18.51 -12.41
N SER A 34 -2.84 19.52 -12.32
CA SER A 34 -2.55 20.80 -11.65
C SER A 34 -3.47 21.01 -10.44
N MET A 35 -3.11 21.93 -9.54
CA MET A 35 -3.98 22.35 -8.43
C MET A 35 -5.33 22.84 -8.93
N ARG A 36 -5.37 23.52 -10.07
CA ARG A 36 -6.61 23.97 -10.73
C ARG A 36 -7.46 22.79 -11.21
N ARG A 37 -6.84 21.75 -11.75
CA ARG A 37 -7.55 20.53 -12.18
C ARG A 37 -8.17 19.81 -10.99
N ILE A 38 -7.45 19.73 -9.84
CA ILE A 38 -7.98 19.17 -8.58
C ILE A 38 -9.15 20.01 -8.07
N ALA A 39 -9.05 21.34 -8.10
CA ALA A 39 -10.15 22.22 -7.68
C ALA A 39 -11.41 22.02 -8.54
N ALA A 40 -11.24 21.90 -9.86
CA ALA A 40 -12.35 21.63 -10.79
C ALA A 40 -13.02 20.28 -10.51
N GLU A 41 -12.24 19.24 -10.22
CA GLU A 41 -12.75 17.91 -9.85
C GLU A 41 -13.60 17.95 -8.58
N LEU A 42 -13.22 18.80 -7.63
CA LEU A 42 -13.94 18.98 -6.37
C LEU A 42 -15.11 19.95 -6.45
N GLY A 43 -15.31 20.62 -7.59
CA GLY A 43 -16.33 21.64 -7.75
C GLY A 43 -16.11 22.88 -6.86
N CYS A 44 -14.85 23.23 -6.55
CA CYS A 44 -14.52 24.34 -5.69
C CYS A 44 -13.66 25.41 -6.38
N GLY A 45 -13.52 26.56 -5.74
CA GLY A 45 -12.68 27.65 -6.26
C GLY A 45 -11.22 27.26 -6.45
N THR A 46 -10.56 27.78 -7.49
CA THR A 46 -9.18 27.42 -7.84
C THR A 46 -8.15 27.62 -6.72
N MET A 47 -8.40 28.55 -5.81
CA MET A 47 -7.55 28.81 -4.64
C MET A 47 -7.86 27.93 -3.44
N THR A 48 -8.96 27.17 -3.46
CA THR A 48 -9.36 26.34 -2.31
C THR A 48 -8.34 25.27 -1.95
N PRO A 49 -7.78 24.47 -2.89
CA PRO A 49 -6.76 23.48 -2.54
C PRO A 49 -5.49 24.09 -1.91
N TYR A 50 -5.12 25.32 -2.31
CA TYR A 50 -3.94 26.02 -1.75
C TYR A 50 -4.08 26.40 -0.26
N ARG A 51 -5.30 26.44 0.28
CA ARG A 51 -5.52 26.64 1.72
C ARG A 51 -5.10 25.42 2.54
N TYR A 52 -5.05 24.25 1.92
CA TYR A 52 -4.77 22.96 2.56
C TYR A 52 -3.39 22.39 2.22
N PHE A 53 -2.90 22.66 1.02
CA PHE A 53 -1.62 22.16 0.53
C PHE A 53 -0.90 23.26 -0.26
N ALA A 54 0.34 23.54 0.10
CA ALA A 54 1.12 24.60 -0.56
C ALA A 54 1.49 24.22 -2.00
N SER A 55 1.54 22.93 -2.35
CA SER A 55 1.88 22.46 -3.69
C SER A 55 1.27 21.10 -4.02
N LYS A 56 1.31 20.73 -5.29
CA LYS A 56 0.91 19.41 -5.78
C LYS A 56 1.75 18.28 -5.15
N GLU A 57 3.05 18.52 -4.99
CA GLU A 57 3.97 17.55 -4.39
C GLU A 57 3.58 17.24 -2.94
N GLN A 58 3.09 18.21 -2.18
CA GLN A 58 2.54 17.98 -0.86
C GLN A 58 1.29 17.09 -0.89
N ILE A 59 0.43 17.26 -1.91
CA ILE A 59 -0.73 16.38 -2.07
C ILE A 59 -0.27 14.95 -2.41
N VAL A 60 0.69 14.78 -3.31
CA VAL A 60 1.26 13.45 -3.63
C VAL A 60 1.83 12.80 -2.36
N THR A 61 2.62 13.52 -1.58
CA THR A 61 3.16 13.02 -0.31
C THR A 61 2.05 12.60 0.65
N ALA A 62 1.04 13.46 0.83
CA ALA A 62 -0.08 13.18 1.72
C ALA A 62 -0.92 11.97 1.27
N VAL A 63 -1.18 11.81 -0.03
CA VAL A 63 -1.88 10.63 -0.57
C VAL A 63 -1.10 9.36 -0.27
N ARG A 64 0.21 9.36 -0.51
CA ARG A 64 1.06 8.19 -0.24
C ARG A 64 1.13 7.86 1.24
N THR A 65 1.35 8.86 2.10
CA THR A 65 1.40 8.69 3.56
C THR A 65 0.11 8.05 4.09
N ARG A 66 -1.04 8.59 3.70
CA ARG A 66 -2.34 8.04 4.09
C ARG A 66 -2.57 6.63 3.52
N GLY A 67 -2.18 6.41 2.27
CA GLY A 67 -2.24 5.09 1.65
C GLY A 67 -1.43 4.05 2.43
N MET A 68 -0.19 4.38 2.79
CA MET A 68 0.68 3.51 3.59
C MET A 68 0.10 3.21 4.97
N HIS A 69 -0.50 4.20 5.65
CA HIS A 69 -1.17 3.95 6.93
C HIS A 69 -2.33 2.96 6.78
N ARG A 70 -3.28 3.22 5.86
CA ARG A 70 -4.42 2.32 5.64
C ARG A 70 -3.99 0.92 5.21
N PHE A 71 -2.96 0.84 4.36
CA PHE A 71 -2.37 -0.44 3.95
C PHE A 71 -1.80 -1.20 5.15
N SER A 72 -0.95 -0.56 5.96
CA SER A 72 -0.38 -1.18 7.17
C SER A 72 -1.46 -1.65 8.14
N GLU A 73 -2.46 -0.80 8.42
CA GLU A 73 -3.59 -1.16 9.27
C GLU A 73 -4.39 -2.38 8.75
N ALA A 74 -4.55 -2.49 7.44
CA ALA A 74 -5.24 -3.64 6.85
C ALA A 74 -4.46 -4.94 7.07
N LEU A 75 -3.13 -4.90 6.86
CA LEU A 75 -2.26 -6.06 7.04
C LEU A 75 -2.09 -6.43 8.52
N GLU A 76 -1.96 -5.44 9.40
CA GLU A 76 -1.86 -5.64 10.84
C GLU A 76 -3.12 -6.32 11.39
N ARG A 77 -4.32 -5.84 11.01
CA ARG A 77 -5.58 -6.52 11.36
C ARG A 77 -5.66 -7.96 10.84
N ALA A 78 -5.14 -8.21 9.65
CA ALA A 78 -5.11 -9.55 9.08
C ALA A 78 -4.14 -10.47 9.83
N LEU A 79 -3.02 -9.92 10.32
CA LEU A 79 -2.05 -10.66 11.12
C LEU A 79 -2.62 -11.09 12.48
N ASP A 80 -3.60 -10.37 13.01
CA ASP A 80 -4.31 -10.71 14.26
C ASP A 80 -5.37 -11.83 14.08
N THR A 81 -5.53 -12.36 12.86
CA THR A 81 -6.47 -13.45 12.58
C THR A 81 -6.15 -14.66 13.48
N PRO A 82 -7.15 -15.25 14.17
CA PRO A 82 -6.93 -16.46 14.96
C PRO A 82 -6.41 -17.63 14.11
N GLY A 83 -5.41 -18.36 14.62
CA GLY A 83 -4.85 -19.52 13.95
C GLY A 83 -3.33 -19.56 13.99
N ASP A 84 -2.76 -20.50 13.25
CA ASP A 84 -1.31 -20.64 13.08
C ASP A 84 -0.71 -19.58 12.14
N GLY A 85 0.62 -19.49 12.10
CA GLY A 85 1.32 -18.55 11.24
C GLY A 85 0.99 -18.69 9.76
N ARG A 86 0.68 -19.90 9.28
CA ARG A 86 0.27 -20.13 7.89
C ARG A 86 -1.12 -19.55 7.61
N THR A 87 -2.03 -19.63 8.55
CA THR A 87 -3.37 -19.03 8.49
C THR A 87 -3.26 -17.50 8.47
N ARG A 88 -2.46 -16.93 9.37
CA ARG A 88 -2.16 -15.48 9.42
C ARG A 88 -1.50 -14.98 8.14
N SER A 89 -0.50 -15.71 7.63
CA SER A 89 0.17 -15.36 6.38
C SER A 89 -0.79 -15.33 5.17
N ARG A 90 -1.76 -16.27 5.11
CA ARG A 90 -2.82 -16.23 4.09
C ARG A 90 -3.74 -15.03 4.25
N ALA A 91 -4.15 -14.72 5.48
CA ALA A 91 -4.99 -13.56 5.77
C ALA A 91 -4.29 -12.24 5.37
N VAL A 92 -2.99 -12.10 5.66
CA VAL A 92 -2.18 -10.94 5.25
C VAL A 92 -2.11 -10.82 3.72
N ARG A 93 -1.88 -11.93 2.99
CA ARG A 93 -1.93 -11.94 1.52
C ARG A 93 -3.29 -11.46 1.00
N ASP A 94 -4.38 -11.97 1.54
CA ASP A 94 -5.72 -11.64 1.08
C ASP A 94 -6.06 -10.17 1.36
N ALA A 95 -5.68 -9.65 2.52
CA ALA A 95 -5.80 -8.23 2.85
C ALA A 95 -4.97 -7.32 1.93
N TYR A 96 -3.77 -7.76 1.55
CA TYR A 96 -2.92 -7.06 0.58
C TYR A 96 -3.61 -6.92 -0.78
N ILE A 97 -4.08 -8.04 -1.33
CA ILE A 97 -4.76 -8.08 -2.64
C ILE A 97 -6.05 -7.24 -2.60
N ASP A 98 -6.81 -7.36 -1.53
CA ASP A 98 -8.06 -6.62 -1.32
C ASP A 98 -7.81 -5.10 -1.28
N PHE A 99 -6.77 -4.66 -0.58
CA PHE A 99 -6.37 -3.25 -0.57
C PHE A 99 -6.01 -2.76 -1.99
N ALA A 100 -5.17 -3.51 -2.69
CA ALA A 100 -4.74 -3.13 -4.04
C ALA A 100 -5.92 -3.04 -5.04
N ARG A 101 -6.91 -3.92 -4.91
CA ARG A 101 -8.12 -3.91 -5.74
C ARG A 101 -9.07 -2.77 -5.40
N ARG A 102 -9.30 -2.50 -4.10
CA ARG A 102 -10.23 -1.45 -3.65
C ARG A 102 -9.65 -0.06 -3.77
N GLU A 103 -8.37 0.09 -3.54
CA GLU A 103 -7.66 1.38 -3.56
C GLU A 103 -6.61 1.43 -4.68
N THR A 104 -6.94 0.93 -5.87
CA THR A 104 -6.01 0.78 -6.99
C THR A 104 -5.25 2.07 -7.31
N ALA A 105 -5.94 3.22 -7.30
CA ALA A 105 -5.32 4.51 -7.56
C ALA A 105 -4.27 4.86 -6.50
N THR A 106 -4.60 4.68 -5.22
CA THR A 106 -3.68 4.90 -4.11
C THR A 106 -2.51 3.92 -4.15
N TYR A 107 -2.80 2.64 -4.39
CA TYR A 107 -1.81 1.57 -4.48
C TYR A 107 -0.78 1.86 -5.58
N ARG A 108 -1.24 2.20 -6.79
CA ARG A 108 -0.37 2.58 -7.90
C ARG A 108 0.49 3.81 -7.54
N LEU A 109 -0.10 4.82 -6.91
CA LEU A 109 0.64 6.00 -6.52
C LEU A 109 1.71 5.69 -5.44
N MET A 110 1.45 4.72 -4.55
CA MET A 110 2.44 4.29 -3.55
C MET A 110 3.68 3.64 -4.17
N PHE A 111 3.53 2.87 -5.25
CA PHE A 111 4.58 1.98 -5.75
C PHE A 111 5.12 2.31 -7.15
N GLU A 112 4.33 2.92 -8.05
CA GLU A 112 4.73 3.18 -9.44
C GLU A 112 5.45 4.49 -9.65
N TYR A 113 5.30 5.46 -8.75
CA TYR A 113 5.85 6.79 -8.95
C TYR A 113 7.10 7.03 -8.13
N PRO A 114 8.06 7.87 -8.61
CA PRO A 114 9.25 8.22 -7.84
C PRO A 114 8.90 8.72 -6.45
N GLU A 115 9.74 8.39 -5.48
CA GLU A 115 9.52 8.79 -4.10
C GLU A 115 9.38 10.32 -3.97
N PRO A 116 8.33 10.80 -3.27
CA PRO A 116 8.26 12.19 -2.88
C PRO A 116 9.35 12.48 -1.84
N ARG A 117 9.49 13.73 -1.49
CA ARG A 117 10.51 14.21 -0.53
C ARG A 117 10.63 13.27 0.67
N ARG A 118 11.75 12.56 0.76
CA ARG A 118 12.14 11.74 1.92
C ARG A 118 12.29 12.57 3.22
N GLU A 119 12.20 13.88 3.13
CA GLU A 119 12.38 14.82 4.23
C GLU A 119 11.13 14.95 5.13
N ASP A 120 9.94 14.55 4.63
CA ASP A 120 8.72 14.58 5.43
C ASP A 120 8.74 13.50 6.52
N PRO A 121 8.71 13.89 7.81
CA PRO A 121 8.78 12.92 8.92
C PRO A 121 7.61 11.95 8.93
N ALA A 122 6.38 12.41 8.63
CA ALA A 122 5.19 11.57 8.61
C ALA A 122 5.25 10.54 7.48
N TYR A 123 5.77 10.95 6.31
CA TYR A 123 6.00 10.02 5.21
C TYR A 123 7.03 8.95 5.57
N ARG A 124 8.16 9.33 6.20
CA ARG A 124 9.20 8.37 6.62
C ARG A 124 8.68 7.36 7.63
N GLU A 125 7.88 7.82 8.59
CA GLU A 125 7.27 6.95 9.60
C GLU A 125 6.29 5.95 8.96
N ALA A 126 5.38 6.43 8.12
CA ALA A 126 4.43 5.59 7.40
C ALA A 126 5.12 4.55 6.50
N HIS A 127 6.18 4.96 5.79
CA HIS A 127 6.99 4.09 4.96
C HIS A 127 7.71 3.01 5.78
N ALA A 128 8.33 3.39 6.90
CA ALA A 128 9.01 2.44 7.79
C ALA A 128 8.01 1.45 8.42
N ARG A 129 6.80 1.91 8.83
CA ARG A 129 5.72 1.04 9.32
C ARG A 129 5.30 0.04 8.26
N MET A 130 5.06 0.50 7.04
CA MET A 130 4.67 -0.35 5.91
C MET A 130 5.67 -1.50 5.70
N TRP A 131 6.97 -1.20 5.69
CA TRP A 131 8.00 -2.23 5.50
C TRP A 131 8.06 -3.25 6.64
N ARG A 132 7.91 -2.81 7.88
CA ARG A 132 7.80 -3.74 9.02
C ARG A 132 6.58 -4.65 8.88
N THR A 133 5.44 -4.10 8.51
CA THR A 133 4.18 -4.85 8.37
C THR A 133 4.25 -5.91 7.28
N VAL A 134 4.94 -5.62 6.17
CA VAL A 134 5.13 -6.58 5.07
C VAL A 134 5.92 -7.82 5.51
N ALA A 135 6.89 -7.68 6.41
CA ALA A 135 7.71 -8.78 6.89
C ALA A 135 7.10 -9.52 8.12
N ALA A 136 6.20 -8.87 8.86
CA ALA A 136 5.72 -9.35 10.16
C ALA A 136 5.11 -10.76 10.14
N HIS A 137 4.39 -11.13 9.06
CA HIS A 137 3.83 -12.49 8.95
C HIS A 137 4.88 -13.59 8.83
N VAL A 138 6.08 -13.26 8.32
CA VAL A 138 7.21 -14.20 8.23
C VAL A 138 7.88 -14.34 9.58
N GLU A 139 7.99 -13.26 10.37
CA GLU A 139 8.50 -13.31 11.74
C GLU A 139 7.68 -14.29 12.60
N VAL A 140 6.35 -14.32 12.43
CA VAL A 140 5.49 -15.30 13.11
C VAL A 140 5.82 -16.73 12.68
N LEU A 141 6.01 -16.98 11.38
CA LEU A 141 6.36 -18.31 10.87
C LEU A 141 7.72 -18.80 11.37
N VAL A 142 8.70 -17.91 11.49
CA VAL A 142 10.02 -18.21 12.05
C VAL A 142 9.90 -18.51 13.56
N ALA A 143 9.16 -17.69 14.30
CA ALA A 143 8.94 -17.87 15.73
C ALA A 143 8.21 -19.19 16.07
N GLU A 144 7.33 -19.66 15.21
CA GLU A 144 6.65 -20.96 15.32
C GLU A 144 7.52 -22.15 14.84
N GLY A 145 8.72 -21.90 14.32
CA GLY A 145 9.58 -22.93 13.73
C GLY A 145 9.03 -23.53 12.43
N ALA A 146 8.08 -22.87 11.78
CA ALA A 146 7.51 -23.32 10.51
C ALA A 146 8.43 -23.11 9.31
N VAL A 147 9.35 -22.14 9.42
CA VAL A 147 10.41 -21.83 8.45
C VAL A 147 11.70 -21.45 9.18
N GLU A 148 12.84 -21.68 8.53
CA GLU A 148 14.17 -21.30 8.98
C GLU A 148 14.79 -20.37 7.93
N ALA A 149 14.71 -19.06 8.18
CA ALA A 149 15.14 -18.02 7.26
C ALA A 149 15.36 -16.69 8.00
N ASP A 150 16.09 -15.78 7.36
CA ASP A 150 16.02 -14.35 7.71
C ASP A 150 14.62 -13.82 7.39
N PRO A 151 13.83 -13.38 8.40
CA PRO A 151 12.45 -12.94 8.19
C PRO A 151 12.36 -11.74 7.25
N ALA A 152 13.33 -10.81 7.31
CA ALA A 152 13.33 -9.63 6.48
C ALA A 152 13.56 -10.00 5.01
N LEU A 153 14.54 -10.86 4.72
CA LEU A 153 14.82 -11.30 3.36
C LEU A 153 13.65 -12.09 2.79
N LEU A 154 13.16 -13.11 3.50
CA LEU A 154 12.06 -13.96 3.04
C LEU A 154 10.77 -13.14 2.88
N GLY A 155 10.49 -12.21 3.80
CA GLY A 155 9.35 -11.30 3.71
C GLY A 155 9.40 -10.44 2.44
N HIS A 156 10.56 -9.89 2.10
CA HIS A 156 10.74 -9.11 0.87
C HIS A 156 10.63 -9.96 -0.40
N GLN A 157 11.11 -11.20 -0.40
CA GLN A 157 10.95 -12.13 -1.52
C GLN A 157 9.47 -12.45 -1.77
N ILE A 158 8.72 -12.76 -0.71
CA ILE A 158 7.28 -13.02 -0.76
C ILE A 158 6.53 -11.78 -1.23
N TRP A 159 6.88 -10.61 -0.68
CA TRP A 159 6.28 -9.35 -1.09
C TRP A 159 6.55 -9.04 -2.57
N ALA A 160 7.77 -9.19 -3.05
CA ALA A 160 8.11 -8.95 -4.46
C ALA A 160 7.27 -9.82 -5.40
N ALA A 161 7.08 -11.10 -5.04
CA ALA A 161 6.23 -12.01 -5.81
C ALA A 161 4.74 -11.59 -5.80
N LEU A 162 4.21 -11.20 -4.63
CA LEU A 162 2.84 -10.75 -4.47
C LEU A 162 2.59 -9.43 -5.19
N HIS A 163 3.48 -8.46 -5.00
CA HIS A 163 3.42 -7.16 -5.66
C HIS A 163 3.44 -7.30 -7.18
N GLY A 164 4.36 -8.11 -7.72
CA GLY A 164 4.43 -8.38 -9.16
C GLY A 164 3.15 -9.01 -9.71
N ALA A 165 2.59 -10.00 -9.01
CA ALA A 165 1.33 -10.63 -9.40
C ALA A 165 0.15 -9.64 -9.39
N VAL A 166 0.05 -8.81 -8.36
CA VAL A 166 -0.98 -7.76 -8.23
C VAL A 166 -0.83 -6.70 -9.33
N MET A 167 0.39 -6.26 -9.62
CA MET A 167 0.63 -5.29 -10.68
C MET A 167 0.25 -5.81 -12.06
N LEU A 168 0.57 -7.09 -12.36
CA LEU A 168 0.15 -7.76 -13.59
C LEU A 168 -1.37 -7.89 -13.67
N GLU A 169 -2.03 -8.18 -12.57
CA GLU A 169 -3.51 -8.25 -12.51
C GLU A 169 -4.14 -6.87 -12.77
N ILE A 170 -3.68 -5.82 -12.09
CA ILE A 170 -4.16 -4.45 -12.27
C ILE A 170 -3.95 -3.98 -13.72
N ALA A 171 -2.85 -4.36 -14.34
CA ALA A 171 -2.54 -4.02 -15.73
C ALA A 171 -3.32 -4.86 -16.76
N GLY A 172 -4.10 -5.87 -16.33
CA GLY A 172 -4.81 -6.77 -17.23
C GLY A 172 -3.90 -7.69 -18.04
N LEU A 173 -2.69 -7.97 -17.55
CA LEU A 173 -1.66 -8.75 -18.23
C LEU A 173 -1.63 -10.21 -17.82
N LEU A 174 -2.45 -10.63 -16.85
CA LEU A 174 -2.54 -12.04 -16.48
C LEU A 174 -3.34 -12.82 -17.53
N PRO A 175 -2.85 -14.00 -17.97
CA PRO A 175 -3.62 -14.89 -18.85
C PRO A 175 -4.92 -15.37 -18.18
N ASN A 176 -5.89 -15.78 -18.99
CA ASN A 176 -7.15 -16.35 -18.51
C ASN A 176 -6.90 -17.53 -17.56
N GLY A 177 -7.58 -17.52 -16.42
CA GLY A 177 -7.47 -18.54 -15.38
C GLY A 177 -6.37 -18.30 -14.34
N PHE A 178 -5.65 -17.18 -14.43
CA PHE A 178 -4.71 -16.73 -13.41
C PHE A 178 -5.22 -15.46 -12.71
N ASP A 179 -4.95 -15.38 -11.41
CA ASP A 179 -5.12 -14.18 -10.59
C ASP A 179 -3.92 -14.01 -9.65
N ALA A 180 -3.83 -12.86 -9.01
CA ALA A 180 -2.73 -12.56 -8.11
C ALA A 180 -2.65 -13.56 -6.94
N ALA A 181 -3.78 -14.01 -6.41
CA ALA A 181 -3.83 -14.93 -5.28
C ALA A 181 -3.28 -16.32 -5.64
N SER A 182 -3.68 -16.87 -6.78
CA SER A 182 -3.22 -18.19 -7.25
C SER A 182 -1.74 -18.20 -7.60
N LEU A 183 -1.26 -17.17 -8.31
CA LEU A 183 0.17 -17.01 -8.63
C LEU A 183 1.01 -16.90 -7.37
N HIS A 184 0.61 -16.00 -6.46
CA HIS A 184 1.35 -15.81 -5.21
C HIS A 184 1.34 -17.07 -4.35
N THR A 185 0.22 -17.79 -4.23
CA THR A 185 0.14 -19.04 -3.45
C THR A 185 1.17 -20.06 -3.91
N ARG A 186 1.36 -20.21 -5.21
CA ARG A 186 2.34 -21.14 -5.77
C ARG A 186 3.77 -20.68 -5.50
N THR A 187 4.07 -19.41 -5.75
CA THR A 187 5.41 -18.83 -5.54
C THR A 187 5.81 -18.83 -4.07
N ALA A 188 4.92 -18.37 -3.18
CA ALA A 188 5.15 -18.38 -1.74
C ALA A 188 5.32 -19.82 -1.21
N GLY A 189 4.54 -20.78 -1.74
CA GLY A 189 4.70 -22.19 -1.43
C GLY A 189 6.11 -22.69 -1.74
N THR A 190 6.67 -22.34 -2.89
CA THR A 190 8.04 -22.69 -3.26
C THR A 190 9.08 -22.06 -2.32
N LEU A 191 8.90 -20.78 -1.98
CA LEU A 191 9.79 -20.07 -1.05
C LEU A 191 9.75 -20.68 0.37
N PHE A 192 8.54 -21.00 0.87
CA PHE A 192 8.40 -21.66 2.18
C PHE A 192 8.97 -23.08 2.20
N GLU A 193 8.83 -23.85 1.11
CA GLU A 193 9.46 -25.17 0.99
C GLU A 193 11.00 -25.06 0.97
N ALA A 194 11.56 -24.05 0.31
CA ALA A 194 13.00 -23.78 0.32
C ALA A 194 13.51 -23.38 1.73
N ALA A 195 12.67 -22.69 2.51
CA ALA A 195 12.95 -22.25 3.86
C ALA A 195 12.51 -23.26 4.95
N ARG A 196 12.17 -24.50 4.58
CA ARG A 196 11.75 -25.53 5.54
C ARG A 196 12.93 -25.94 6.44
N PRO A 197 12.75 -26.05 7.77
CA PRO A 197 13.80 -26.45 8.70
C PRO A 197 14.49 -27.75 8.27
N GLY A 198 15.81 -27.79 8.36
CA GLY A 198 16.66 -28.95 8.02
C GLY A 198 16.99 -29.12 6.54
N ARG A 199 16.59 -28.23 5.63
CA ARG A 199 17.00 -28.29 4.21
C ARG A 199 18.30 -27.55 3.88
N GLY A 200 18.79 -26.69 4.75
CA GLY A 200 20.00 -25.86 4.52
C GLY A 200 21.34 -26.52 4.84
N GLN A 201 21.40 -27.82 5.10
CA GLN A 201 22.63 -28.55 5.48
C GLN A 201 23.03 -29.63 4.47
N ALA A 202 22.70 -29.48 3.21
CA ALA A 202 23.15 -30.38 2.14
C ALA A 202 23.95 -29.62 1.07
#